data_7147a4a083d9f31d372fbf91a125169b
#
_entry.id   7147a4a083d9f31d372fbf91a125169b
#
_cell.length_a   1.000
_cell.length_b   1.000
_cell.length_c   1.000
_cell.angle_alpha   90.00
_cell.angle_beta   90.00
_cell.angle_gamma   90.00
#
_symmetry.space_group_name_H-M   'P 1'
#
loop_
_entity.id
_entity.type
_entity.pdbx_description
1 polymer ?
#
loop_
_entity_poly.entity_id
_entity_poly.type
_entity_poly.pdbx_seq_one_letter_code
_entity_poly.pdbx_strand_id
1 'polypeptide(L)'
;MWRIDKRILAQFDFLSIILIIPLVVTSNWLIGEVVPALAQKQITYVGVASLAFLAVFILPIRRMSWIIPLIYWLGIALLLAVDVFGHARLGAQRWIEIPFIDATIQPSEFVKPALILMLAYLINKNPPPSDGYRIKEFLKISFYILLPFFLIAKEPDLGTAMVLLLIGYGILFFIGVYWKIWAVIVGAVLLFSPVAYEFFLHDYQKTRIQDFLSEKPSYHVQQSIIAIGSGGFTGKSKDDATQTQMRFLPISTSDFIFAFLVERSGFLGALSIIIIYIMLILHLMSLSIYNDDYFIKVVTASISLMIFIYMGVNISMTIGYAPVVGVPLPMFSYGGSSFINFIILFAIMQNLITFRYKDMYDARGTKSFL
;
A
#
# COMPACT_ATOMS: atom_id res chain seq x y z
N MET A 1 -17.61 -29.54 8.10
CA MET A 1 -16.56 -30.09 7.19
C MET A 1 -16.60 -29.27 5.89
N TRP A 2 -15.57 -28.47 5.62
CA TRP A 2 -15.51 -27.55 4.48
C TRP A 2 -15.25 -28.35 3.21
N ARG A 3 -16.27 -28.78 2.49
CA ARG A 3 -16.10 -29.22 1.10
C ARG A 3 -15.97 -27.96 0.23
N ILE A 4 -14.78 -27.62 -0.17
CA ILE A 4 -14.55 -26.59 -1.18
C ILE A 4 -15.00 -27.20 -2.51
N ASP A 5 -16.12 -26.75 -3.02
CA ASP A 5 -16.62 -27.17 -4.34
C ASP A 5 -15.63 -26.68 -5.41
N LYS A 6 -15.30 -27.52 -6.38
CA LYS A 6 -14.43 -27.16 -7.52
C LYS A 6 -14.92 -25.90 -8.27
N ARG A 7 -16.23 -25.65 -8.26
CA ARG A 7 -16.85 -24.46 -8.84
C ARG A 7 -16.46 -23.16 -8.10
N ILE A 8 -16.22 -23.25 -6.80
CA ILE A 8 -15.77 -22.10 -5.99
C ILE A 8 -14.31 -21.78 -6.33
N LEU A 9 -13.46 -22.79 -6.45
CA LEU A 9 -12.06 -22.62 -6.85
C LEU A 9 -11.91 -22.07 -8.26
N ALA A 10 -12.87 -22.31 -9.16
CA ALA A 10 -12.89 -21.72 -10.51
C ALA A 10 -13.05 -20.18 -10.49
N GLN A 11 -13.50 -19.60 -9.37
CA GLN A 11 -13.61 -18.14 -9.17
C GLN A 11 -12.32 -17.52 -8.58
N PHE A 12 -11.32 -18.35 -8.30
CA PHE A 12 -10.04 -17.87 -7.79
C PHE A 12 -9.31 -17.02 -8.84
N ASP A 13 -8.87 -15.84 -8.47
CA ASP A 13 -8.17 -14.93 -9.37
C ASP A 13 -6.68 -15.32 -9.51
N PHE A 14 -6.41 -16.21 -10.45
CA PHE A 14 -5.05 -16.66 -10.78
C PHE A 14 -4.22 -15.55 -11.43
N LEU A 15 -4.84 -14.62 -12.15
CA LEU A 15 -4.11 -13.59 -12.89
C LEU A 15 -3.34 -12.66 -11.95
N SER A 16 -3.92 -12.23 -10.84
CA SER A 16 -3.21 -11.45 -9.83
C SER A 16 -1.96 -12.17 -9.31
N ILE A 17 -2.05 -13.49 -9.06
CA ILE A 17 -0.88 -14.26 -8.57
C ILE A 17 0.20 -14.36 -9.65
N ILE A 18 -0.19 -14.64 -10.91
CA ILE A 18 0.74 -14.71 -12.04
C ILE A 18 1.49 -13.39 -12.21
N LEU A 19 0.83 -12.25 -11.99
CA LEU A 19 1.45 -10.93 -12.10
C LEU A 19 2.34 -10.58 -10.88
N ILE A 20 2.03 -11.11 -9.69
CA ILE A 20 2.83 -10.86 -8.48
C ILE A 20 4.13 -11.68 -8.47
N ILE A 21 4.11 -12.92 -8.95
CA ILE A 21 5.28 -13.81 -8.92
C ILE A 21 6.53 -13.18 -9.57
N PRO A 22 6.48 -12.61 -10.79
CA PRO A 22 7.64 -11.99 -11.41
C PRO A 22 8.21 -10.82 -10.60
N LEU A 23 7.34 -10.03 -9.94
CA LEU A 23 7.78 -8.93 -9.07
C LEU A 23 8.61 -9.47 -7.90
N VAL A 24 8.11 -10.49 -7.20
CA VAL A 24 8.77 -11.09 -6.03
C VAL A 24 10.07 -11.79 -6.43
N VAL A 25 10.09 -12.53 -7.55
CA VAL A 25 11.27 -13.23 -8.04
C VAL A 25 12.37 -12.25 -8.43
N THR A 26 12.05 -11.23 -9.23
CA THR A 26 13.00 -10.19 -9.65
C THR A 26 13.54 -9.42 -8.46
N SER A 27 12.66 -9.06 -7.51
CA SER A 27 13.07 -8.41 -6.25
C SER A 27 14.10 -9.24 -5.50
N ASN A 28 13.80 -10.52 -5.24
CA ASN A 28 14.69 -11.37 -4.48
C ASN A 28 16.04 -11.62 -5.19
N TRP A 29 16.02 -11.70 -6.52
CA TRP A 29 17.24 -11.78 -7.32
C TRP A 29 18.10 -10.53 -7.13
N LEU A 30 17.54 -9.32 -7.29
CA LEU A 30 18.26 -8.06 -7.11
C LEU A 30 18.83 -7.93 -5.68
N ILE A 31 18.02 -8.17 -4.66
CA ILE A 31 18.44 -8.09 -3.26
C ILE A 31 19.60 -9.04 -2.99
N GLY A 32 19.54 -10.26 -3.57
CA GLY A 32 20.56 -11.28 -3.43
C GLY A 32 21.92 -10.91 -4.06
N GLU A 33 21.93 -10.07 -5.08
CA GLU A 33 23.17 -9.60 -5.70
C GLU A 33 24.00 -8.69 -4.79
N VAL A 34 23.33 -7.86 -3.94
CA VAL A 34 24.00 -6.88 -3.06
C VAL A 34 24.19 -7.42 -1.65
N VAL A 35 23.14 -8.04 -1.09
CA VAL A 35 23.14 -8.52 0.30
C VAL A 35 22.45 -9.89 0.38
N PRO A 36 23.18 -11.00 0.16
CA PRO A 36 22.60 -12.35 0.16
C PRO A 36 21.83 -12.69 1.44
N ALA A 37 22.27 -12.19 2.60
CA ALA A 37 21.58 -12.39 3.87
C ALA A 37 20.17 -11.74 3.90
N LEU A 38 19.98 -10.61 3.23
CA LEU A 38 18.65 -9.98 3.13
C LEU A 38 17.74 -10.76 2.18
N ALA A 39 18.28 -11.34 1.10
CA ALA A 39 17.51 -12.20 0.21
C ALA A 39 16.99 -13.46 0.93
N GLN A 40 17.80 -14.09 1.79
CA GLN A 40 17.36 -15.21 2.61
C GLN A 40 16.24 -14.79 3.59
N LYS A 41 16.37 -13.63 4.24
CA LYS A 41 15.30 -13.08 5.07
C LYS A 41 14.03 -12.78 4.25
N GLN A 42 14.17 -12.26 3.02
CA GLN A 42 13.02 -12.00 2.14
C GLN A 42 12.30 -13.32 1.79
N ILE A 43 13.02 -14.42 1.52
CA ILE A 43 12.41 -15.74 1.30
C ILE A 43 11.65 -16.20 2.54
N THR A 44 12.18 -15.97 3.74
CA THR A 44 11.46 -16.27 4.99
C THR A 44 10.17 -15.45 5.10
N TYR A 45 10.20 -14.14 4.75
CA TYR A 45 8.99 -13.31 4.73
C TYR A 45 7.98 -13.78 3.68
N VAL A 46 8.42 -14.24 2.52
CA VAL A 46 7.54 -14.86 1.50
C VAL A 46 6.87 -16.12 2.08
N GLY A 47 7.61 -16.97 2.79
CA GLY A 47 7.05 -18.14 3.47
C GLY A 47 5.99 -17.77 4.52
N VAL A 48 6.30 -16.83 5.41
CA VAL A 48 5.36 -16.34 6.44
C VAL A 48 4.13 -15.69 5.79
N ALA A 49 4.32 -14.86 4.77
CA ALA A 49 3.24 -14.21 4.04
C ALA A 49 2.33 -15.24 3.33
N SER A 50 2.91 -16.31 2.77
CA SER A 50 2.13 -17.39 2.14
C SER A 50 1.28 -18.15 3.16
N LEU A 51 1.80 -18.40 4.36
CA LEU A 51 1.02 -18.98 5.46
C LEU A 51 -0.11 -18.02 5.93
N ALA A 52 0.20 -16.73 6.06
CA ALA A 52 -0.79 -15.71 6.38
C ALA A 52 -1.87 -15.60 5.30
N PHE A 53 -1.47 -15.68 4.01
CA PHE A 53 -2.41 -15.73 2.88
C PHE A 53 -3.40 -16.89 3.04
N LEU A 54 -2.90 -18.11 3.26
CA LEU A 54 -3.75 -19.29 3.41
C LEU A 54 -4.68 -19.17 4.63
N ALA A 55 -4.17 -18.69 5.76
CA ALA A 55 -4.95 -18.47 6.97
C ALA A 55 -6.11 -17.49 6.72
N VAL A 56 -5.81 -16.32 6.13
CA VAL A 56 -6.82 -15.28 5.83
C VAL A 56 -7.77 -15.73 4.72
N PHE A 57 -7.28 -16.44 3.71
CA PHE A 57 -8.10 -16.94 2.60
C PHE A 57 -9.21 -17.90 3.06
N ILE A 58 -8.98 -18.66 4.13
CA ILE A 58 -9.96 -19.62 4.66
C ILE A 58 -11.01 -18.94 5.56
N LEU A 59 -10.74 -17.74 6.10
CA LEU A 59 -11.65 -17.06 7.04
C LEU A 59 -12.96 -16.64 6.34
N PRO A 60 -14.12 -16.79 6.97
CA PRO A 60 -15.39 -16.29 6.42
C PRO A 60 -15.53 -14.78 6.62
N ILE A 61 -14.68 -14.00 5.92
CA ILE A 61 -14.53 -12.53 6.14
C ILE A 61 -15.87 -11.82 6.05
N ARG A 62 -16.72 -12.20 5.10
CA ARG A 62 -18.02 -11.57 4.91
C ARG A 62 -18.95 -11.78 6.10
N ARG A 63 -18.96 -12.99 6.69
CA ARG A 63 -19.74 -13.29 7.90
C ARG A 63 -19.16 -12.61 9.13
N MET A 64 -17.87 -12.36 9.14
CA MET A 64 -17.13 -11.70 10.23
C MET A 64 -17.06 -10.18 10.05
N SER A 65 -17.82 -9.61 9.12
CA SER A 65 -17.80 -8.15 8.85
C SER A 65 -18.13 -7.28 10.08
N TRP A 66 -18.85 -7.82 11.06
CA TRP A 66 -19.12 -7.17 12.34
C TRP A 66 -17.86 -6.91 13.20
N ILE A 67 -16.77 -7.66 12.96
CA ILE A 67 -15.49 -7.48 13.66
C ILE A 67 -14.68 -6.31 13.06
N ILE A 68 -14.98 -5.88 11.83
CA ILE A 68 -14.20 -4.84 11.13
C ILE A 68 -14.09 -3.55 11.94
N PRO A 69 -15.17 -3.00 12.54
CA PRO A 69 -15.03 -1.83 13.40
C PRO A 69 -14.08 -2.07 14.59
N LEU A 70 -14.10 -3.27 15.17
CA LEU A 70 -13.19 -3.64 16.27
C LEU A 70 -11.73 -3.64 15.80
N ILE A 71 -11.45 -4.24 14.62
CA ILE A 71 -10.09 -4.25 14.03
C ILE A 71 -9.60 -2.81 13.76
N TYR A 72 -10.47 -1.96 13.25
CA TYR A 72 -10.15 -0.55 13.00
C TYR A 72 -9.80 0.18 14.31
N TRP A 73 -10.64 0.08 15.34
CA TRP A 73 -10.40 0.74 16.62
C TRP A 73 -9.20 0.16 17.38
N LEU A 74 -8.93 -1.14 17.22
CA LEU A 74 -7.69 -1.76 17.71
C LEU A 74 -6.47 -1.16 17.02
N GLY A 75 -6.52 -0.95 15.70
CA GLY A 75 -5.47 -0.25 14.96
C GLY A 75 -5.24 1.17 15.47
N ILE A 76 -6.30 1.93 15.74
CA ILE A 76 -6.21 3.27 16.35
C ILE A 76 -5.60 3.20 17.75
N ALA A 77 -6.00 2.23 18.57
CA ALA A 77 -5.41 2.03 19.90
C ALA A 77 -3.91 1.67 19.82
N LEU A 78 -3.49 0.89 18.84
CA LEU A 78 -2.08 0.58 18.60
C LEU A 78 -1.28 1.82 18.16
N LEU A 79 -1.84 2.71 17.32
CA LEU A 79 -1.20 3.99 16.99
C LEU A 79 -1.02 4.86 18.25
N LEU A 80 -2.03 4.96 19.10
CA LEU A 80 -1.92 5.69 20.37
C LEU A 80 -0.90 5.03 21.31
N ALA A 81 -0.78 3.71 21.29
CA ALA A 81 0.20 2.98 22.12
C ALA A 81 1.64 3.26 21.69
N VAL A 82 1.91 3.60 20.42
CA VAL A 82 3.25 4.01 19.95
C VAL A 82 3.75 5.25 20.68
N ASP A 83 2.89 6.21 20.96
CA ASP A 83 3.26 7.43 21.70
C ASP A 83 3.82 7.11 23.10
N VAL A 84 3.36 6.00 23.72
CA VAL A 84 3.73 5.62 25.10
C VAL A 84 4.81 4.54 25.14
N PHE A 85 4.72 3.53 24.28
CA PHE A 85 5.56 2.33 24.29
C PHE A 85 6.50 2.22 23.09
N GLY A 86 6.45 3.16 22.14
CA GLY A 86 7.25 3.10 20.93
C GLY A 86 8.74 3.30 21.18
N HIS A 87 9.55 2.59 20.38
CA HIS A 87 11.00 2.74 20.35
C HIS A 87 11.42 3.63 19.17
N ALA A 88 12.32 4.58 19.43
CA ALA A 88 12.85 5.45 18.40
C ALA A 88 13.91 4.72 17.57
N ARG A 89 13.67 4.57 16.26
CA ARG A 89 14.66 4.11 15.27
C ARG A 89 14.80 5.16 14.19
N LEU A 90 16.04 5.49 13.83
CA LEU A 90 16.34 6.51 12.81
C LEU A 90 15.70 7.88 13.09
N GLY A 91 15.58 8.24 14.37
CA GLY A 91 15.04 9.53 14.80
C GLY A 91 13.51 9.64 14.83
N ALA A 92 12.77 8.56 14.62
CA ALA A 92 11.32 8.53 14.71
C ALA A 92 10.82 7.37 15.56
N GLN A 93 9.85 7.65 16.43
CA GLN A 93 9.22 6.68 17.32
C GLN A 93 8.01 6.09 16.61
N ARG A 94 8.16 4.91 15.96
CA ARG A 94 7.14 4.30 15.07
C ARG A 94 7.00 2.80 15.27
N TRP A 95 7.87 2.20 16.11
CA TRP A 95 7.99 0.76 16.21
C TRP A 95 7.69 0.29 17.62
N ILE A 96 6.93 -0.79 17.74
CA ILE A 96 6.70 -1.50 19.00
C ILE A 96 7.48 -2.80 18.94
N GLU A 97 8.34 -3.05 19.94
CA GLU A 97 9.02 -4.33 20.10
C GLU A 97 8.07 -5.32 20.76
N ILE A 98 7.98 -6.52 20.18
CA ILE A 98 7.18 -7.58 20.78
C ILE A 98 8.07 -8.27 21.83
N PRO A 99 7.68 -8.26 23.12
CA PRO A 99 8.40 -8.98 24.16
C PRO A 99 8.53 -10.47 23.76
N PHE A 100 9.71 -11.06 23.96
CA PHE A 100 10.03 -12.47 23.72
C PHE A 100 10.25 -12.93 22.26
N ILE A 101 10.01 -12.07 21.29
CA ILE A 101 10.26 -12.40 19.87
C ILE A 101 11.00 -11.22 19.29
N ASP A 102 12.29 -11.25 19.02
CA ASP A 102 13.09 -10.13 18.46
C ASP A 102 12.48 -9.54 17.15
N ALA A 103 11.18 -9.25 17.18
CA ALA A 103 10.40 -8.72 16.09
C ALA A 103 9.82 -7.36 16.46
N THR A 104 9.89 -6.43 15.53
CA THR A 104 9.29 -5.11 15.65
C THR A 104 8.09 -4.99 14.73
N ILE A 105 7.01 -4.43 15.24
CA ILE A 105 5.80 -4.15 14.48
C ILE A 105 5.67 -2.64 14.32
N GLN A 106 5.30 -2.21 13.11
CA GLN A 106 4.91 -0.84 12.83
C GLN A 106 3.38 -0.75 12.77
N PRO A 107 2.71 -0.16 13.76
CA PRO A 107 1.25 -0.10 13.81
C PRO A 107 0.61 0.55 12.59
N SER A 108 1.23 1.56 12.00
CA SER A 108 0.73 2.21 10.77
C SER A 108 0.59 1.25 9.59
N GLU A 109 1.37 0.14 9.56
CA GLU A 109 1.20 -0.90 8.54
C GLU A 109 -0.13 -1.66 8.70
N PHE A 110 -0.56 -1.96 9.92
CA PHE A 110 -1.83 -2.65 10.21
C PHE A 110 -3.05 -1.74 10.02
N VAL A 111 -2.88 -0.45 10.21
CA VAL A 111 -3.98 0.51 10.05
C VAL A 111 -4.42 0.63 8.60
N LYS A 112 -3.53 0.42 7.62
CA LYS A 112 -3.89 0.48 6.20
C LYS A 112 -4.95 -0.54 5.80
N PRO A 113 -4.78 -1.86 6.00
CA PRO A 113 -5.85 -2.82 5.73
C PRO A 113 -7.08 -2.61 6.62
N ALA A 114 -6.90 -2.21 7.87
CA ALA A 114 -8.01 -1.92 8.77
C ALA A 114 -8.87 -0.76 8.25
N LEU A 115 -8.25 0.32 7.73
CA LEU A 115 -8.96 1.43 7.09
C LEU A 115 -9.69 0.99 5.82
N ILE A 116 -9.01 0.23 4.94
CA ILE A 116 -9.63 -0.29 3.70
C ILE A 116 -10.88 -1.10 4.03
N LEU A 117 -10.79 -2.01 4.99
CA LEU A 117 -11.93 -2.82 5.43
C LEU A 117 -13.03 -1.95 6.07
N MET A 118 -12.66 -0.95 6.87
CA MET A 118 -13.62 -0.04 7.51
C MET A 118 -14.37 0.80 6.47
N LEU A 119 -13.67 1.33 5.46
CA LEU A 119 -14.30 2.04 4.35
C LEU A 119 -15.26 1.12 3.57
N ALA A 120 -14.81 -0.10 3.25
CA ALA A 120 -15.65 -1.09 2.59
C ALA A 120 -16.91 -1.44 3.43
N TYR A 121 -16.77 -1.58 4.73
CA TYR A 121 -17.87 -1.82 5.66
C TYR A 121 -18.86 -0.67 5.68
N LEU A 122 -18.39 0.58 5.82
CA LEU A 122 -19.25 1.78 5.89
C LEU A 122 -19.98 2.01 4.59
N ILE A 123 -19.29 1.91 3.46
CA ILE A 123 -19.85 2.13 2.12
C ILE A 123 -20.84 1.02 1.77
N ASN A 124 -20.55 -0.22 2.10
CA ASN A 124 -21.46 -1.33 1.85
C ASN A 124 -22.73 -1.24 2.70
N LYS A 125 -22.63 -0.71 3.93
CA LYS A 125 -23.77 -0.51 4.82
C LYS A 125 -24.69 0.63 4.36
N ASN A 126 -24.12 1.68 3.78
CA ASN A 126 -24.84 2.85 3.25
C ASN A 126 -24.25 3.20 1.87
N PRO A 127 -24.68 2.51 0.79
CA PRO A 127 -24.20 2.81 -0.56
C PRO A 127 -24.52 4.25 -0.98
N PRO A 128 -23.68 4.85 -1.85
CA PRO A 128 -23.95 6.21 -2.32
C PRO A 128 -25.22 6.26 -3.17
N PRO A 129 -26.01 7.33 -3.05
CA PRO A 129 -27.09 7.61 -3.99
C PRO A 129 -26.54 7.90 -5.39
N SER A 130 -27.41 7.94 -6.42
CA SER A 130 -27.03 8.21 -7.82
C SER A 130 -26.23 9.51 -7.99
N ASP A 131 -26.52 10.52 -7.17
CA ASP A 131 -25.85 11.83 -7.19
C ASP A 131 -24.52 11.86 -6.39
N GLY A 132 -24.12 10.74 -5.79
CA GLY A 132 -22.99 10.63 -4.89
C GLY A 132 -23.30 11.04 -3.44
N TYR A 133 -22.33 10.78 -2.55
CA TYR A 133 -22.46 11.17 -1.15
C TYR A 133 -22.56 12.67 -0.96
N ARG A 134 -23.46 13.09 -0.07
CA ARG A 134 -23.60 14.48 0.38
C ARG A 134 -22.68 14.76 1.58
N ILE A 135 -22.67 16.00 2.02
CA ILE A 135 -21.73 16.49 3.05
C ILE A 135 -21.77 15.69 4.35
N LYS A 136 -22.92 15.20 4.79
CA LYS A 136 -23.07 14.47 6.05
C LYS A 136 -22.37 13.12 6.01
N GLU A 137 -22.64 12.34 4.97
CA GLU A 137 -22.01 11.03 4.74
C GLU A 137 -20.50 11.19 4.46
N PHE A 138 -20.16 12.20 3.66
CA PHE A 138 -18.77 12.54 3.38
C PHE A 138 -18.00 12.85 4.66
N LEU A 139 -18.48 13.74 5.54
CA LEU A 139 -17.82 14.08 6.80
C LEU A 139 -17.71 12.87 7.74
N LYS A 140 -18.75 12.02 7.78
CA LYS A 140 -18.72 10.79 8.56
C LYS A 140 -17.60 9.86 8.11
N ILE A 141 -17.43 9.62 6.80
CA ILE A 141 -16.40 8.74 6.27
C ILE A 141 -15.03 9.42 6.39
N SER A 142 -14.95 10.74 6.14
CA SER A 142 -13.73 11.53 6.33
C SER A 142 -13.19 11.45 7.76
N PHE A 143 -14.04 11.38 8.76
CA PHE A 143 -13.58 11.16 10.14
C PHE A 143 -12.75 9.90 10.28
N TYR A 144 -13.17 8.78 9.68
CA TYR A 144 -12.40 7.53 9.74
C TYR A 144 -11.11 7.57 8.90
N ILE A 145 -11.01 8.44 7.92
CA ILE A 145 -9.78 8.64 7.14
C ILE A 145 -8.82 9.58 7.87
N LEU A 146 -9.32 10.68 8.39
CA LEU A 146 -8.51 11.73 9.02
C LEU A 146 -7.98 11.34 10.39
N LEU A 147 -8.70 10.52 11.16
CA LEU A 147 -8.27 10.11 12.48
C LEU A 147 -6.90 9.38 12.44
N PRO A 148 -6.72 8.28 11.69
CA PRO A 148 -5.41 7.65 11.58
C PRO A 148 -4.39 8.52 10.85
N PHE A 149 -4.81 9.36 9.88
CA PHE A 149 -3.90 10.31 9.22
C PHE A 149 -3.21 11.23 10.22
N PHE A 150 -3.96 11.87 11.10
CA PHE A 150 -3.38 12.79 12.09
C PHE A 150 -2.50 12.06 13.12
N LEU A 151 -2.87 10.86 13.54
CA LEU A 151 -2.05 10.07 14.47
C LEU A 151 -0.71 9.68 13.84
N ILE A 152 -0.72 9.17 12.59
CA ILE A 152 0.51 8.79 11.89
C ILE A 152 1.36 10.03 11.54
N ALA A 153 0.73 11.14 11.15
CA ALA A 153 1.45 12.38 10.85
C ALA A 153 2.19 12.94 12.07
N LYS A 154 1.63 12.73 13.29
CA LYS A 154 2.27 13.06 14.56
C LYS A 154 3.52 12.20 14.84
N GLU A 155 3.57 10.95 14.37
CA GLU A 155 4.69 10.01 14.50
C GLU A 155 5.86 10.31 13.55
N PRO A 156 6.12 11.52 13.09
CA PRO A 156 6.89 12.01 11.93
C PRO A 156 6.90 11.09 10.68
N ASP A 157 5.80 10.39 10.40
CA ASP A 157 5.62 9.52 9.22
C ASP A 157 4.66 10.12 8.18
N LEU A 158 5.05 11.27 7.63
CA LEU A 158 4.22 11.97 6.66
C LEU A 158 3.98 11.13 5.38
N GLY A 159 4.96 10.32 4.97
CA GLY A 159 4.84 9.47 3.78
C GLY A 159 3.68 8.48 3.91
N THR A 160 3.68 7.70 4.97
CA THR A 160 2.59 6.72 5.24
C THR A 160 1.25 7.42 5.48
N ALA A 161 1.24 8.56 6.22
CA ALA A 161 0.03 9.35 6.45
C ALA A 161 -0.59 9.84 5.14
N MET A 162 0.22 10.42 4.23
CA MET A 162 -0.25 10.91 2.94
C MET A 162 -0.76 9.79 2.03
N VAL A 163 -0.09 8.65 2.00
CA VAL A 163 -0.55 7.47 1.24
C VAL A 163 -1.93 7.02 1.75
N LEU A 164 -2.12 6.94 3.06
CA LEU A 164 -3.39 6.55 3.67
C LEU A 164 -4.50 7.56 3.35
N LEU A 165 -4.20 8.85 3.39
CA LEU A 165 -5.11 9.92 3.00
C LEU A 165 -5.51 9.80 1.52
N LEU A 166 -4.53 9.61 0.63
CA LEU A 166 -4.77 9.47 -0.82
C LEU A 166 -5.61 8.22 -1.14
N ILE A 167 -5.37 7.10 -0.45
CA ILE A 167 -6.21 5.90 -0.61
C ILE A 167 -7.64 6.20 -0.17
N GLY A 168 -7.83 6.77 1.02
CA GLY A 168 -9.16 7.04 1.57
C GLY A 168 -9.99 7.99 0.71
N TYR A 169 -9.43 9.14 0.35
CA TYR A 169 -10.12 10.11 -0.50
C TYR A 169 -10.20 9.67 -1.97
N GLY A 170 -9.22 8.94 -2.47
CA GLY A 170 -9.28 8.35 -3.80
C GLY A 170 -10.43 7.34 -3.94
N ILE A 171 -10.71 6.55 -2.90
CA ILE A 171 -11.88 5.67 -2.86
C ILE A 171 -13.17 6.47 -2.82
N LEU A 172 -13.26 7.52 -2.02
CA LEU A 172 -14.42 8.39 -2.01
C LEU A 172 -14.67 9.04 -3.37
N PHE A 173 -13.59 9.42 -4.08
CA PHE A 173 -13.68 9.92 -5.45
C PHE A 173 -14.21 8.85 -6.41
N PHE A 174 -13.70 7.64 -6.35
CA PHE A 174 -14.10 6.52 -7.20
C PHE A 174 -15.55 6.09 -6.98
N ILE A 175 -15.99 6.01 -5.71
CA ILE A 175 -17.35 5.58 -5.34
C ILE A 175 -18.39 6.64 -5.68
N GLY A 176 -18.00 7.91 -5.65
CA GLY A 176 -18.83 9.05 -5.99
C GLY A 176 -19.22 9.91 -4.79
N VAL A 177 -18.76 11.13 -4.82
CA VAL A 177 -19.11 12.22 -3.90
C VAL A 177 -19.57 13.42 -4.72
N TYR A 178 -20.54 14.16 -4.23
CA TYR A 178 -21.05 15.33 -4.93
C TYR A 178 -19.94 16.32 -5.29
N TRP A 179 -19.80 16.64 -6.56
CA TRP A 179 -18.62 17.35 -7.11
C TRP A 179 -18.30 18.69 -6.43
N LYS A 180 -19.31 19.42 -5.92
CA LYS A 180 -19.08 20.69 -5.20
C LYS A 180 -18.24 20.50 -3.93
N ILE A 181 -18.32 19.33 -3.29
CA ILE A 181 -17.51 19.01 -2.12
C ILE A 181 -16.03 18.97 -2.52
N TRP A 182 -15.72 18.34 -3.67
CA TRP A 182 -14.36 18.33 -4.19
C TRP A 182 -13.84 19.71 -4.55
N ALA A 183 -14.68 20.56 -5.17
CA ALA A 183 -14.32 21.93 -5.47
C ALA A 183 -13.97 22.74 -4.21
N VAL A 184 -14.74 22.57 -3.12
CA VAL A 184 -14.46 23.19 -1.82
C VAL A 184 -13.16 22.65 -1.22
N ILE A 185 -12.92 21.33 -1.28
CA ILE A 185 -11.68 20.74 -0.76
C ILE A 185 -10.46 21.27 -1.51
N VAL A 186 -10.48 21.25 -2.85
CA VAL A 186 -9.38 21.79 -3.66
C VAL A 186 -9.15 23.26 -3.35
N GLY A 187 -10.22 24.06 -3.27
CA GLY A 187 -10.11 25.48 -2.89
C GLY A 187 -9.51 25.66 -1.48
N ALA A 188 -9.95 24.86 -0.52
CA ALA A 188 -9.40 24.89 0.83
C ALA A 188 -7.93 24.49 0.88
N VAL A 189 -7.53 23.40 0.19
CA VAL A 189 -6.13 22.97 0.10
C VAL A 189 -5.25 24.07 -0.48
N LEU A 190 -5.67 24.68 -1.59
CA LEU A 190 -4.90 25.77 -2.23
C LEU A 190 -4.77 26.99 -1.31
N LEU A 191 -5.85 27.35 -0.60
CA LEU A 191 -5.86 28.52 0.28
C LEU A 191 -5.03 28.30 1.56
N PHE A 192 -5.14 27.09 2.15
CA PHE A 192 -4.49 26.78 3.43
C PHE A 192 -3.09 26.16 3.30
N SER A 193 -2.66 25.73 2.10
CA SER A 193 -1.34 25.10 1.93
C SER A 193 -0.17 26.00 2.35
N PRO A 194 -0.14 27.35 2.12
CA PRO A 194 0.95 28.18 2.61
C PRO A 194 0.98 28.25 4.14
N VAL A 195 -0.21 28.33 4.76
CA VAL A 195 -0.34 28.33 6.25
C VAL A 195 0.11 26.99 6.82
N ALA A 196 -0.28 25.88 6.17
CA ALA A 196 0.13 24.56 6.59
C ALA A 196 1.66 24.37 6.48
N TYR A 197 2.27 24.87 5.42
CA TYR A 197 3.73 24.84 5.25
C TYR A 197 4.45 25.58 6.38
N GLU A 198 3.99 26.78 6.76
CA GLU A 198 4.66 27.61 7.75
C GLU A 198 4.49 27.06 9.16
N PHE A 199 3.26 26.71 9.57
CA PHE A 199 2.91 26.45 10.95
C PHE A 199 2.77 24.98 11.34
N PHE A 200 2.50 24.06 10.38
CA PHE A 200 2.19 22.67 10.69
C PHE A 200 3.27 21.68 10.26
N LEU A 201 4.18 22.05 9.35
CA LEU A 201 5.26 21.17 8.93
C LEU A 201 6.45 21.25 9.89
N HIS A 202 6.98 20.09 10.27
CA HIS A 202 8.24 19.99 10.99
C HIS A 202 9.44 20.35 10.11
N ASP A 203 10.56 20.78 10.71
CA ASP A 203 11.73 21.23 9.97
C ASP A 203 12.27 20.20 8.99
N TYR A 204 12.28 18.90 9.36
CA TYR A 204 12.72 17.83 8.47
C TYR A 204 11.80 17.66 7.23
N GLN A 205 10.51 17.99 7.35
CA GLN A 205 9.56 17.95 6.21
C GLN A 205 9.78 19.14 5.28
N LYS A 206 9.99 20.34 5.87
CA LYS A 206 10.36 21.56 5.13
C LYS A 206 11.67 21.32 4.37
N THR A 207 12.68 20.72 5.00
CA THR A 207 13.95 20.39 4.36
C THR A 207 13.77 19.46 3.16
N ARG A 208 12.94 18.41 3.27
CA ARG A 208 12.64 17.52 2.13
C ARG A 208 12.00 18.25 0.94
N ILE A 209 11.09 19.19 1.23
CA ILE A 209 10.46 20.03 0.19
C ILE A 209 11.48 20.99 -0.42
N GLN A 210 12.33 21.59 0.40
CA GLN A 210 13.40 22.47 -0.06
C GLN A 210 14.44 21.73 -0.91
N ASP A 211 14.85 20.53 -0.46
CA ASP A 211 15.76 19.66 -1.24
C ASP A 211 15.17 19.30 -2.60
N PHE A 212 13.86 19.01 -2.64
CA PHE A 212 13.17 18.71 -3.89
C PHE A 212 13.09 19.91 -4.84
N LEU A 213 12.87 21.12 -4.29
CA LEU A 213 12.79 22.37 -5.07
C LEU A 213 14.17 22.97 -5.41
N SER A 214 15.23 22.46 -4.81
CA SER A 214 16.59 22.96 -5.01
C SER A 214 17.16 22.49 -6.36
N GLU A 215 18.06 23.28 -6.93
CA GLU A 215 18.82 22.91 -8.15
C GLU A 215 19.72 21.68 -7.92
N LYS A 216 20.09 21.39 -6.67
CA LYS A 216 20.90 20.23 -6.29
C LYS A 216 20.06 19.28 -5.43
N PRO A 217 19.53 18.21 -6.03
CA PRO A 217 18.80 17.17 -5.28
C PRO A 217 19.66 16.57 -4.14
N SER A 218 19.00 16.02 -3.13
CA SER A 218 19.71 15.32 -2.05
C SER A 218 20.63 14.22 -2.59
N TYR A 219 21.67 13.87 -1.83
CA TYR A 219 22.66 12.84 -2.22
C TYR A 219 21.99 11.54 -2.70
N HIS A 220 20.96 11.07 -1.99
CA HIS A 220 20.25 9.85 -2.35
C HIS A 220 19.59 9.91 -3.74
N VAL A 221 18.95 11.04 -4.05
CA VAL A 221 18.31 11.27 -5.35
C VAL A 221 19.35 11.43 -6.45
N GLN A 222 20.45 12.13 -6.19
CA GLN A 222 21.56 12.26 -7.16
C GLN A 222 22.11 10.89 -7.55
N GLN A 223 22.45 10.03 -6.55
CA GLN A 223 22.96 8.68 -6.81
C GLN A 223 21.93 7.80 -7.53
N SER A 224 20.65 7.96 -7.21
CA SER A 224 19.55 7.28 -7.89
C SER A 224 19.47 7.67 -9.38
N ILE A 225 19.52 8.96 -9.69
CA ILE A 225 19.50 9.47 -11.08
C ILE A 225 20.74 8.98 -11.85
N ILE A 226 21.93 8.99 -11.22
CA ILE A 226 23.16 8.46 -11.82
C ILE A 226 23.02 6.96 -12.11
N ALA A 227 22.48 6.16 -11.16
CA ALA A 227 22.24 4.74 -11.34
C ALA A 227 21.31 4.48 -12.55
N ILE A 228 20.17 5.19 -12.58
CA ILE A 228 19.20 5.09 -13.68
C ILE A 228 19.81 5.48 -15.02
N GLY A 229 20.51 6.63 -15.09
CA GLY A 229 21.15 7.10 -16.32
C GLY A 229 22.27 6.17 -16.79
N SER A 230 22.97 5.53 -15.87
CA SER A 230 24.05 4.62 -16.19
C SER A 230 23.58 3.24 -16.70
N GLY A 231 22.34 2.84 -16.43
CA GLY A 231 21.76 1.56 -16.84
C GLY A 231 21.56 1.43 -18.36
N GLY A 232 21.41 2.54 -19.08
CA GLY A 232 21.21 2.51 -20.53
C GLY A 232 19.97 1.70 -20.95
N PHE A 233 20.06 1.05 -22.12
CA PHE A 233 18.92 0.31 -22.68
C PHE A 233 18.75 -1.09 -22.11
N THR A 234 19.85 -1.81 -21.91
CA THR A 234 19.86 -3.24 -21.50
C THR A 234 20.42 -3.49 -20.09
N GLY A 235 20.89 -2.44 -19.42
CA GLY A 235 21.49 -2.56 -18.10
C GLY A 235 22.99 -2.86 -18.13
N LYS A 236 23.58 -3.01 -16.95
CA LYS A 236 24.99 -3.29 -16.72
C LYS A 236 25.18 -4.69 -16.14
N SER A 237 26.37 -5.27 -16.34
CA SER A 237 26.79 -6.47 -15.62
C SER A 237 26.84 -6.19 -14.11
N LYS A 238 26.89 -7.23 -13.29
CA LYS A 238 27.00 -7.09 -11.84
C LYS A 238 28.23 -6.29 -11.45
N ASP A 239 29.37 -6.55 -12.09
CA ASP A 239 30.65 -5.92 -11.76
C ASP A 239 30.73 -4.45 -12.23
N ASP A 240 29.99 -4.09 -13.26
CA ASP A 240 29.91 -2.72 -13.81
C ASP A 240 28.86 -1.86 -13.14
N ALA A 241 27.95 -2.43 -12.33
CA ALA A 241 26.90 -1.73 -11.60
C ALA A 241 27.44 -1.03 -10.34
N THR A 242 28.30 -0.02 -10.54
CA THR A 242 29.09 0.61 -9.49
C THR A 242 28.25 1.34 -8.44
N GLN A 243 27.14 1.96 -8.83
CA GLN A 243 26.29 2.71 -7.89
C GLN A 243 25.72 1.82 -6.80
N THR A 244 25.33 0.60 -7.18
CA THR A 244 24.73 -0.36 -6.26
C THR A 244 25.79 -1.23 -5.57
N GLN A 245 26.75 -1.79 -6.31
CA GLN A 245 27.76 -2.70 -5.75
C GLN A 245 28.73 -2.01 -4.78
N MET A 246 29.13 -0.78 -5.09
CA MET A 246 29.99 0.03 -4.21
C MET A 246 29.22 0.79 -3.14
N ARG A 247 27.89 0.57 -3.04
CA ARG A 247 26.99 1.18 -2.07
C ARG A 247 26.97 2.72 -2.13
N PHE A 248 27.21 3.31 -3.29
CA PHE A 248 27.01 4.75 -3.50
C PHE A 248 25.52 5.10 -3.46
N LEU A 249 24.63 4.17 -3.89
CA LEU A 249 23.19 4.31 -3.74
C LEU A 249 22.76 3.74 -2.38
N PRO A 250 22.48 4.60 -1.38
CA PRO A 250 22.02 4.15 -0.08
C PRO A 250 20.60 3.56 -0.18
N ILE A 251 20.30 2.62 0.72
CA ILE A 251 18.94 2.01 0.83
C ILE A 251 18.47 1.42 -0.53
N SER A 252 19.42 0.96 -1.36
CA SER A 252 19.15 0.44 -2.71
C SER A 252 18.23 -0.78 -2.73
N THR A 253 18.12 -1.53 -1.64
CA THR A 253 17.28 -2.73 -1.55
C THR A 253 15.82 -2.44 -1.12
N SER A 254 15.54 -1.23 -0.61
CA SER A 254 14.18 -0.82 -0.19
C SER A 254 13.64 0.34 -1.01
N ASP A 255 13.91 1.56 -0.62
CA ASP A 255 13.26 2.76 -1.18
C ASP A 255 13.73 3.08 -2.60
N PHE A 256 14.98 2.78 -2.93
CA PHE A 256 15.60 3.03 -4.22
C PHE A 256 15.80 1.76 -5.08
N ILE A 257 15.06 0.70 -4.81
CA ILE A 257 15.21 -0.57 -5.53
C ILE A 257 14.87 -0.44 -7.03
N PHE A 258 14.01 0.50 -7.40
CA PHE A 258 13.72 0.80 -8.80
C PHE A 258 14.95 1.34 -9.53
N ALA A 259 15.73 2.22 -8.92
CA ALA A 259 16.98 2.71 -9.52
C ALA A 259 18.00 1.59 -9.68
N PHE A 260 18.09 0.68 -8.68
CA PHE A 260 18.92 -0.52 -8.79
C PHE A 260 18.47 -1.45 -9.92
N LEU A 261 17.16 -1.69 -10.06
CA LEU A 261 16.63 -2.45 -11.20
C LEU A 261 17.09 -1.85 -12.53
N VAL A 262 16.99 -0.52 -12.68
CA VAL A 262 17.35 0.15 -13.93
C VAL A 262 18.86 0.08 -14.18
N GLU A 263 19.72 0.24 -13.17
CA GLU A 263 21.17 0.06 -13.33
C GLU A 263 21.50 -1.34 -13.85
N ARG A 264 20.82 -2.38 -13.33
CA ARG A 264 21.08 -3.80 -13.66
C ARG A 264 20.43 -4.30 -14.95
N SER A 265 19.22 -3.84 -15.24
CA SER A 265 18.38 -4.38 -16.33
C SER A 265 18.04 -3.32 -17.39
N GLY A 266 18.49 -2.09 -17.22
CA GLY A 266 18.29 -0.97 -18.15
C GLY A 266 16.83 -0.57 -18.30
N PHE A 267 16.58 0.19 -19.36
CA PHE A 267 15.23 0.64 -19.72
C PHE A 267 14.25 -0.50 -19.95
N LEU A 268 14.71 -1.60 -20.59
CA LEU A 268 13.84 -2.76 -20.85
C LEU A 268 13.38 -3.46 -19.55
N GLY A 269 14.27 -3.59 -18.58
CA GLY A 269 13.93 -4.14 -17.27
C GLY A 269 12.93 -3.25 -16.52
N ALA A 270 13.18 -1.94 -16.50
CA ALA A 270 12.25 -0.97 -15.91
C ALA A 270 10.87 -1.03 -16.56
N LEU A 271 10.82 -1.00 -17.90
CA LEU A 271 9.58 -1.02 -18.67
C LEU A 271 8.78 -2.30 -18.40
N SER A 272 9.44 -3.47 -18.35
CA SER A 272 8.74 -4.74 -18.07
C SER A 272 8.10 -4.76 -16.68
N ILE A 273 8.78 -4.26 -15.65
CA ILE A 273 8.22 -4.19 -14.29
C ILE A 273 7.06 -3.16 -14.23
N ILE A 274 7.20 -2.00 -14.87
CA ILE A 274 6.11 -1.00 -14.95
C ILE A 274 4.88 -1.60 -15.66
N ILE A 275 5.07 -2.32 -16.76
CA ILE A 275 3.96 -2.99 -17.48
C ILE A 275 3.26 -4.00 -16.55
N ILE A 276 4.00 -4.81 -15.80
CA ILE A 276 3.41 -5.77 -14.85
C ILE A 276 2.56 -5.04 -13.81
N TYR A 277 3.05 -3.93 -13.22
CA TYR A 277 2.26 -3.13 -12.28
C TYR A 277 1.02 -2.54 -12.93
N ILE A 278 1.13 -1.96 -14.13
CA ILE A 278 -0.03 -1.42 -14.86
C ILE A 278 -1.07 -2.52 -15.12
N MET A 279 -0.63 -3.69 -15.58
CA MET A 279 -1.55 -4.82 -15.78
C MET A 279 -2.23 -5.24 -14.49
N LEU A 280 -1.50 -5.31 -13.38
CA LEU A 280 -2.05 -5.64 -12.06
C LEU A 280 -3.07 -4.59 -11.59
N ILE A 281 -2.74 -3.31 -11.71
CA ILE A 281 -3.63 -2.19 -11.34
C ILE A 281 -4.91 -2.23 -12.17
N LEU A 282 -4.79 -2.35 -13.50
CA LEU A 282 -5.95 -2.40 -14.39
C LEU A 282 -6.82 -3.65 -14.15
N HIS A 283 -6.19 -4.80 -13.89
CA HIS A 283 -6.90 -6.01 -13.56
C HIS A 283 -7.70 -5.87 -12.27
N LEU A 284 -7.08 -5.39 -11.19
CA LEU A 284 -7.75 -5.16 -9.91
C LEU A 284 -8.88 -4.12 -10.03
N MET A 285 -8.67 -3.05 -10.81
CA MET A 285 -9.69 -2.05 -11.09
C MET A 285 -10.86 -2.66 -11.88
N SER A 286 -10.59 -3.53 -12.85
CA SER A 286 -11.63 -4.24 -13.59
C SER A 286 -12.47 -5.13 -12.67
N LEU A 287 -11.82 -5.88 -11.75
CA LEU A 287 -12.53 -6.67 -10.73
C LEU A 287 -13.43 -5.80 -9.86
N SER A 288 -13.01 -4.57 -9.55
CA SER A 288 -13.85 -3.61 -8.82
C SER A 288 -15.05 -3.14 -9.62
N ILE A 289 -14.85 -2.71 -10.88
CA ILE A 289 -15.90 -2.13 -11.72
C ILE A 289 -16.99 -3.15 -12.02
N TYR A 290 -16.61 -4.40 -12.34
CA TYR A 290 -17.54 -5.47 -12.69
C TYR A 290 -18.24 -6.15 -11.51
N ASN A 291 -17.98 -5.70 -10.27
CA ASN A 291 -18.64 -6.21 -9.08
C ASN A 291 -19.78 -5.27 -8.64
N ASP A 292 -20.98 -5.81 -8.42
CA ASP A 292 -22.13 -5.05 -7.90
C ASP A 292 -22.08 -4.90 -6.37
N ASP A 293 -21.34 -5.77 -5.69
CA ASP A 293 -21.18 -5.75 -4.26
C ASP A 293 -20.22 -4.64 -3.82
N TYR A 294 -20.72 -3.63 -3.14
CA TYR A 294 -19.92 -2.49 -2.69
C TYR A 294 -18.76 -2.87 -1.78
N PHE A 295 -18.87 -3.94 -0.99
CA PHE A 295 -17.77 -4.38 -0.12
C PHE A 295 -16.58 -4.87 -0.96
N ILE A 296 -16.84 -5.75 -1.93
CA ILE A 296 -15.81 -6.25 -2.87
C ILE A 296 -15.28 -5.10 -3.72
N LYS A 297 -16.16 -4.27 -4.27
CA LYS A 297 -15.83 -3.10 -5.08
C LYS A 297 -14.83 -2.18 -4.38
N VAL A 298 -15.10 -1.81 -3.13
CA VAL A 298 -14.24 -0.91 -2.36
C VAL A 298 -12.91 -1.56 -2.01
N VAL A 299 -12.90 -2.83 -1.58
CA VAL A 299 -11.64 -3.53 -1.24
C VAL A 299 -10.74 -3.63 -2.46
N THR A 300 -11.25 -4.10 -3.60
CA THR A 300 -10.46 -4.28 -4.82
C THR A 300 -9.97 -2.95 -5.40
N ALA A 301 -10.83 -1.92 -5.43
CA ALA A 301 -10.42 -0.57 -5.84
C ALA A 301 -9.37 0.03 -4.91
N SER A 302 -9.49 -0.18 -3.59
CA SER A 302 -8.52 0.33 -2.61
C SER A 302 -7.15 -0.31 -2.81
N ILE A 303 -7.08 -1.62 -3.06
CA ILE A 303 -5.81 -2.32 -3.32
C ILE A 303 -5.20 -1.83 -4.64
N SER A 304 -6.00 -1.71 -5.70
CA SER A 304 -5.55 -1.15 -6.98
C SER A 304 -4.97 0.24 -6.82
N LEU A 305 -5.71 1.13 -6.15
CA LEU A 305 -5.28 2.51 -5.89
C LEU A 305 -4.04 2.57 -5.00
N MET A 306 -3.95 1.71 -3.98
CA MET A 306 -2.80 1.61 -3.11
C MET A 306 -1.54 1.23 -3.91
N ILE A 307 -1.61 0.22 -4.78
CA ILE A 307 -0.49 -0.18 -5.63
C ILE A 307 -0.11 0.98 -6.57
N PHE A 308 -1.09 1.65 -7.18
CA PHE A 308 -0.86 2.80 -8.06
C PHE A 308 -0.14 3.93 -7.35
N ILE A 309 -0.59 4.32 -6.15
CA ILE A 309 0.02 5.40 -5.35
C ILE A 309 1.44 5.02 -4.93
N TYR A 310 1.64 3.81 -4.41
CA TYR A 310 2.96 3.36 -3.97
C TYR A 310 3.96 3.30 -5.14
N MET A 311 3.56 2.71 -6.27
CA MET A 311 4.37 2.65 -7.48
C MET A 311 4.69 4.07 -7.98
N GLY A 312 3.68 4.92 -8.12
CA GLY A 312 3.83 6.29 -8.62
C GLY A 312 4.75 7.13 -7.73
N VAL A 313 4.55 7.10 -6.41
CA VAL A 313 5.39 7.84 -5.46
C VAL A 313 6.82 7.30 -5.45
N ASN A 314 7.00 5.97 -5.39
CA ASN A 314 8.34 5.37 -5.37
C ASN A 314 9.14 5.69 -6.64
N ILE A 315 8.56 5.46 -7.81
CA ILE A 315 9.23 5.77 -9.08
C ILE A 315 9.51 7.27 -9.18
N SER A 316 8.53 8.12 -8.87
CA SER A 316 8.71 9.58 -8.95
C SER A 316 9.83 10.08 -8.04
N MET A 317 9.95 9.57 -6.80
CA MET A 317 11.04 9.99 -5.91
C MET A 317 12.41 9.47 -6.39
N THR A 318 12.48 8.28 -7.01
CA THR A 318 13.75 7.73 -7.52
C THR A 318 14.27 8.48 -8.74
N ILE A 319 13.39 9.02 -9.57
CA ILE A 319 13.75 9.83 -10.75
C ILE A 319 13.84 11.34 -10.45
N GLY A 320 13.58 11.75 -9.19
CA GLY A 320 13.69 13.15 -8.77
C GLY A 320 12.45 14.02 -9.05
N TYR A 321 11.30 13.43 -9.41
CA TYR A 321 10.03 14.15 -9.65
C TYR A 321 9.12 14.24 -8.41
N ALA A 322 9.54 13.67 -7.28
CA ALA A 322 8.85 13.81 -6.01
C ALA A 322 9.87 13.87 -4.86
N PRO A 323 9.52 14.50 -3.72
CA PRO A 323 10.38 14.47 -2.53
C PRO A 323 10.52 13.05 -1.99
N VAL A 324 11.65 12.75 -1.35
CA VAL A 324 11.90 11.43 -0.76
C VAL A 324 11.03 11.26 0.48
N VAL A 325 10.06 10.35 0.42
CA VAL A 325 9.09 10.10 1.49
C VAL A 325 9.22 8.71 2.14
N GLY A 326 10.11 7.85 1.63
CA GLY A 326 10.35 6.52 2.19
C GLY A 326 9.18 5.55 1.95
N VAL A 327 8.57 5.58 0.77
CA VAL A 327 7.48 4.68 0.38
C VAL A 327 8.06 3.55 -0.46
N PRO A 328 7.97 2.27 -0.01
CA PRO A 328 8.54 1.13 -0.74
C PRO A 328 7.72 0.79 -1.98
N LEU A 329 8.34 0.15 -2.96
CA LEU A 329 7.66 -0.39 -4.14
C LEU A 329 6.92 -1.69 -3.75
N PRO A 330 5.60 -1.82 -3.95
CA PRO A 330 4.79 -2.94 -3.46
C PRO A 330 5.31 -4.30 -3.91
N MET A 331 5.50 -5.24 -2.99
CA MET A 331 5.96 -6.62 -3.26
C MET A 331 7.32 -6.72 -3.98
N PHE A 332 7.97 -5.58 -4.21
CA PHE A 332 9.26 -5.49 -4.89
C PHE A 332 10.38 -5.01 -3.95
N SER A 333 10.12 -4.00 -3.11
CA SER A 333 11.08 -3.54 -2.11
C SER A 333 11.30 -4.56 -1.00
N TYR A 334 12.52 -4.62 -0.47
CA TYR A 334 12.79 -5.33 0.77
C TYR A 334 12.03 -4.71 1.93
N GLY A 335 11.26 -5.55 2.65
CA GLY A 335 10.52 -5.07 3.83
C GLY A 335 9.51 -6.12 4.32
N GLY A 336 9.81 -6.75 5.47
CA GLY A 336 8.99 -7.86 5.97
C GLY A 336 7.54 -7.46 6.27
N SER A 337 7.34 -6.41 7.08
CA SER A 337 6.00 -5.98 7.51
C SER A 337 5.15 -5.48 6.34
N SER A 338 5.74 -4.66 5.46
CA SER A 338 5.04 -4.13 4.28
C SER A 338 4.67 -5.25 3.31
N PHE A 339 5.60 -6.18 3.04
CA PHE A 339 5.35 -7.33 2.17
C PHE A 339 4.20 -8.21 2.69
N ILE A 340 4.24 -8.61 3.97
CA ILE A 340 3.19 -9.42 4.61
C ILE A 340 1.85 -8.70 4.54
N ASN A 341 1.83 -7.39 4.74
CA ASN A 341 0.62 -6.58 4.72
C ASN A 341 -0.04 -6.56 3.32
N PHE A 342 0.75 -6.39 2.25
CA PHE A 342 0.23 -6.50 0.89
C PHE A 342 -0.35 -7.88 0.60
N ILE A 343 0.32 -8.95 1.02
CA ILE A 343 -0.15 -10.32 0.80
C ILE A 343 -1.43 -10.60 1.60
N ILE A 344 -1.58 -10.06 2.81
CA ILE A 344 -2.83 -10.14 3.59
C ILE A 344 -3.98 -9.44 2.85
N LEU A 345 -3.75 -8.24 2.29
CA LEU A 345 -4.77 -7.54 1.49
C LEU A 345 -5.18 -8.35 0.25
N PHE A 346 -4.20 -8.96 -0.44
CA PHE A 346 -4.50 -9.87 -1.54
C PHE A 346 -5.27 -11.11 -1.10
N ALA A 347 -4.96 -11.67 0.07
CA ALA A 347 -5.71 -12.80 0.64
C ALA A 347 -7.16 -12.44 0.94
N ILE A 348 -7.40 -11.26 1.51
CA ILE A 348 -8.75 -10.72 1.76
C ILE A 348 -9.52 -10.58 0.45
N MET A 349 -8.90 -9.97 -0.56
CA MET A 349 -9.50 -9.81 -1.89
C MET A 349 -9.85 -11.18 -2.52
N GLN A 350 -8.90 -12.11 -2.53
CA GLN A 350 -9.08 -13.46 -3.06
C GLN A 350 -10.21 -14.22 -2.35
N ASN A 351 -10.27 -14.11 -1.02
CA ASN A 351 -11.37 -14.68 -0.24
C ASN A 351 -12.72 -14.12 -0.70
N LEU A 352 -12.84 -12.80 -0.76
CA LEU A 352 -14.08 -12.11 -1.12
C LEU A 352 -14.55 -12.45 -2.53
N ILE A 353 -13.64 -12.52 -3.50
CA ILE A 353 -13.97 -12.85 -4.90
C ILE A 353 -14.33 -14.33 -5.02
N THR A 354 -13.52 -15.22 -4.45
CA THR A 354 -13.68 -16.68 -4.58
C THR A 354 -14.96 -17.16 -3.92
N PHE A 355 -15.32 -16.63 -2.75
CA PHE A 355 -16.47 -17.09 -1.97
C PHE A 355 -17.75 -16.29 -2.19
N ARG A 356 -17.75 -15.27 -3.08
CA ARG A 356 -18.89 -14.36 -3.30
C ARG A 356 -20.21 -15.07 -3.57
N TYR A 357 -20.20 -16.13 -4.37
CA TYR A 357 -21.43 -16.88 -4.73
C TYR A 357 -21.92 -17.78 -3.61
N LYS A 358 -21.03 -18.37 -2.83
CA LYS A 358 -21.40 -19.19 -1.67
C LYS A 358 -22.23 -18.38 -0.66
N ASP A 359 -21.76 -17.18 -0.35
CA ASP A 359 -22.45 -16.28 0.57
C ASP A 359 -23.80 -15.80 0.02
N MET A 360 -23.92 -15.64 -1.31
CA MET A 360 -25.19 -15.32 -1.96
C MET A 360 -26.19 -16.51 -1.91
N TYR A 361 -25.73 -17.74 -2.06
CA TYR A 361 -26.58 -18.94 -1.96
C TYR A 361 -27.04 -19.18 -0.53
N ASP A 362 -26.16 -19.05 0.44
CA ASP A 362 -26.50 -19.20 1.86
C ASP A 362 -27.51 -18.12 2.30
N ALA A 363 -27.40 -16.89 1.81
CA ALA A 363 -28.34 -15.80 2.09
C ALA A 363 -29.74 -16.04 1.46
N ARG A 364 -29.84 -16.71 0.31
CA ARG A 364 -31.11 -17.08 -0.33
C ARG A 364 -31.76 -18.31 0.31
N GLY A 365 -30.95 -19.27 0.74
CA GLY A 365 -31.44 -20.50 1.40
C GLY A 365 -32.11 -20.25 2.74
N THR A 366 -31.71 -19.23 3.49
CA THR A 366 -32.34 -18.82 4.75
C THR A 366 -33.68 -18.09 4.57
N LYS A 367 -33.99 -17.59 3.37
CA LYS A 367 -35.28 -16.95 3.08
C LYS A 367 -36.37 -17.90 2.57
N SER A 368 -36.04 -19.15 2.23
CA SER A 368 -37.02 -20.14 1.73
C SER A 368 -37.58 -21.04 2.83
N PHE A 369 -37.22 -20.83 4.10
CA PHE A 369 -37.71 -21.56 5.27
C PHE A 369 -38.28 -20.66 6.37
N LEU A 370 -38.66 -19.45 6.06
CA LEU A 370 -39.56 -18.58 6.82
C LEU A 370 -40.64 -18.10 5.86
#